data_aea72210288f6bf29c80cd4b3d7d4d54
#
_entry.id   aea72210288f6bf29c80cd4b3d7d4d54
#
_cell.length_a   1.000
_cell.length_b   1.000
_cell.length_c   1.000
_cell.angle_alpha   90.00
_cell.angle_beta   90.00
_cell.angle_gamma   90.00
#
_symmetry.space_group_name_H-M   'P 1'
#
loop_
_entity.id
_entity.type
_entity.pdbx_description
1 polymer ?
#
loop_
_entity_poly.entity_id
_entity_poly.type
_entity_poly.pdbx_seq_one_letter_code
_entity_poly.pdbx_strand_id
1 'polypeptide(L)'
;MRYISLVLLASFISISAFNSVAAESEPSAKGLEIAQERKARDRGWNNSEAEILMVLRNAQGQEATRKLNVKSMELTDDGDKALTVFQSPRDVKGTAFLSFSHVFDADEQWIFLPALKRVKRIASKNKSGPFVGSEFAFEDMTSFEVEKFSYTYVGDETINGEACFVLEQTPQYDYSGYTLQKVWIDKSHYRVHKVEFYDKKGALLKVLELKDYELYKEKYWRPIRSEMTNVQTRKSTSLITESLIFDTDLSESDFDKNSLKRAR
;
A
#
# COMPACT_ATOMS: atom_id res chain seq x y z
N MET A 1 39.82 -50.50 63.39
CA MET A 1 39.73 -49.14 62.83
C MET A 1 39.16 -49.24 61.42
N ARG A 2 37.87 -48.87 61.26
CA ARG A 2 37.18 -48.94 59.97
C ARG A 2 37.01 -47.53 59.43
N TYR A 3 37.58 -47.25 58.26
CA TYR A 3 37.37 -45.98 57.56
C TYR A 3 36.14 -46.09 56.67
N ILE A 4 35.15 -45.20 56.92
CA ILE A 4 33.96 -45.07 56.13
C ILE A 4 34.24 -43.95 55.11
N SER A 5 34.30 -44.29 53.83
CA SER A 5 34.42 -43.32 52.74
C SER A 5 33.02 -42.80 52.38
N LEU A 6 32.82 -41.50 52.52
CA LEU A 6 31.61 -40.79 52.14
C LEU A 6 31.75 -40.40 50.65
N VAL A 7 30.89 -40.98 49.78
CA VAL A 7 30.81 -40.59 48.36
C VAL A 7 29.74 -39.51 48.24
N LEU A 8 30.18 -38.29 47.90
CA LEU A 8 29.29 -37.18 47.53
C LEU A 8 28.83 -37.32 46.07
N LEU A 9 27.54 -37.56 45.91
CA LEU A 9 26.90 -37.58 44.58
C LEU A 9 26.46 -36.17 44.23
N ALA A 10 27.19 -35.52 43.33
CA ALA A 10 26.81 -34.22 42.80
C ALA A 10 25.78 -34.38 41.65
N SER A 11 24.52 -34.04 41.96
CA SER A 11 23.44 -34.01 40.93
C SER A 11 23.54 -32.74 40.10
N PHE A 12 23.95 -32.87 38.83
CA PHE A 12 23.86 -31.80 37.83
C PHE A 12 22.41 -31.65 37.40
N ILE A 13 21.75 -30.59 37.84
CA ILE A 13 20.45 -30.17 37.26
C ILE A 13 20.70 -29.37 36.02
N SER A 14 20.52 -30.00 34.85
CA SER A 14 20.53 -29.32 33.55
C SER A 14 19.23 -28.52 33.41
N ILE A 15 19.30 -27.21 33.54
CA ILE A 15 18.20 -26.31 33.22
C ILE A 15 18.20 -26.17 31.68
N SER A 16 17.30 -26.89 31.04
CA SER A 16 16.99 -26.68 29.60
C SER A 16 16.17 -25.40 29.51
N ALA A 17 16.81 -24.32 29.01
CA ALA A 17 16.09 -23.10 28.63
C ALA A 17 15.21 -23.43 27.42
N PHE A 18 13.91 -23.61 27.63
CA PHE A 18 12.92 -23.63 26.57
C PHE A 18 12.83 -22.18 26.05
N ASN A 19 13.42 -21.93 24.88
CA ASN A 19 13.08 -20.77 24.08
C ASN A 19 11.62 -20.96 23.61
N SER A 20 10.66 -20.37 24.31
CA SER A 20 9.29 -20.28 23.83
C SER A 20 9.29 -19.28 22.67
N VAL A 21 9.35 -19.78 21.44
CA VAL A 21 8.88 -19.02 20.29
C VAL A 21 7.39 -18.82 20.55
N ALA A 22 6.97 -17.58 20.78
CA ALA A 22 5.56 -17.27 20.94
C ALA A 22 4.83 -17.73 19.67
N ALA A 23 3.94 -18.71 19.79
CA ALA A 23 3.10 -19.13 18.68
C ALA A 23 2.24 -17.93 18.27
N GLU A 24 2.24 -17.61 16.98
CA GLU A 24 1.35 -16.59 16.42
C GLU A 24 -0.10 -16.97 16.73
N SER A 25 -0.92 -15.97 17.11
CA SER A 25 -2.33 -16.24 17.42
C SER A 25 -3.07 -16.66 16.14
N GLU A 26 -4.09 -17.54 16.25
CA GLU A 26 -4.89 -17.99 15.09
C GLU A 26 -5.45 -16.81 14.24
N PRO A 27 -5.99 -15.71 14.82
CA PRO A 27 -6.41 -14.55 14.05
C PRO A 27 -5.28 -13.86 13.30
N SER A 28 -4.06 -13.80 13.84
CA SER A 28 -2.90 -13.20 13.16
C SER A 28 -2.43 -14.09 12.02
N ALA A 29 -2.31 -15.40 12.23
CA ALA A 29 -1.92 -16.36 11.19
C ALA A 29 -2.92 -16.34 10.01
N LYS A 30 -4.22 -16.35 10.30
CA LYS A 30 -5.27 -16.23 9.28
C LYS A 30 -5.25 -14.89 8.54
N GLY A 31 -5.00 -13.79 9.25
CA GLY A 31 -4.87 -12.46 8.65
C GLY A 31 -3.70 -12.40 7.67
N LEU A 32 -2.56 -12.95 8.06
CA LEU A 32 -1.37 -13.03 7.20
C LEU A 32 -1.62 -13.92 5.97
N GLU A 33 -2.25 -15.08 6.14
CA GLU A 33 -2.61 -15.98 5.03
C GLU A 33 -3.47 -15.26 3.98
N ILE A 34 -4.51 -14.52 4.42
CA ILE A 34 -5.38 -13.76 3.51
C ILE A 34 -4.59 -12.67 2.77
N ALA A 35 -3.68 -11.97 3.44
CA ALA A 35 -2.85 -10.94 2.83
C ALA A 35 -1.87 -11.54 1.80
N GLN A 36 -1.27 -12.68 2.10
CA GLN A 36 -0.38 -13.42 1.20
C GLN A 36 -1.12 -13.91 -0.04
N GLU A 37 -2.30 -14.50 0.12
CA GLU A 37 -3.12 -14.97 -1.00
C GLU A 37 -3.55 -13.80 -1.90
N ARG A 38 -3.95 -12.67 -1.32
CA ARG A 38 -4.24 -11.44 -2.06
C ARG A 38 -3.04 -11.01 -2.92
N LYS A 39 -1.82 -10.96 -2.34
CA LYS A 39 -0.61 -10.58 -3.07
C LYS A 39 -0.26 -11.60 -4.16
N ALA A 40 -0.38 -12.89 -3.87
CA ALA A 40 -0.07 -13.97 -4.81
C ALA A 40 -0.98 -13.95 -6.04
N ARG A 41 -2.28 -13.66 -5.87
CA ARG A 41 -3.22 -13.54 -7.00
C ARG A 41 -2.93 -12.38 -7.92
N ASP A 42 -2.32 -11.31 -7.38
CA ASP A 42 -1.99 -10.11 -8.15
C ASP A 42 -0.59 -10.14 -8.78
N ARG A 43 0.16 -11.22 -8.67
CA ARG A 43 1.50 -11.35 -9.27
C ARG A 43 1.47 -11.83 -10.71
N GLY A 44 2.46 -11.35 -11.50
CA GLY A 44 2.74 -11.74 -12.89
C GLY A 44 2.09 -10.82 -13.94
N TRP A 45 1.71 -9.58 -13.54
CA TRP A 45 1.09 -8.63 -14.48
C TRP A 45 2.11 -7.87 -15.35
N ASN A 46 3.41 -7.95 -15.03
CA ASN A 46 4.55 -7.41 -15.77
C ASN A 46 4.61 -5.86 -15.72
N ASN A 47 3.91 -5.19 -16.63
CA ASN A 47 3.85 -3.72 -16.65
C ASN A 47 2.50 -3.24 -17.21
N SER A 48 2.20 -1.96 -16.97
CA SER A 48 0.98 -1.34 -17.46
C SER A 48 1.12 0.18 -17.63
N GLU A 49 0.32 0.73 -18.53
CA GLU A 49 0.07 2.17 -18.66
C GLU A 49 -1.41 2.47 -18.47
N ALA A 50 -1.71 3.52 -17.71
CA ALA A 50 -3.07 3.95 -17.45
C ALA A 50 -3.24 5.46 -17.66
N GLU A 51 -4.38 5.87 -18.19
CA GLU A 51 -4.86 7.25 -18.13
C GLU A 51 -5.88 7.38 -17.00
N ILE A 52 -5.67 8.32 -16.10
CA ILE A 52 -6.50 8.50 -14.91
C ILE A 52 -7.03 9.93 -14.84
N LEU A 53 -8.33 10.06 -14.63
CA LEU A 53 -8.96 11.30 -14.22
C LEU A 53 -9.00 11.35 -12.69
N MET A 54 -8.30 12.33 -12.10
CA MET A 54 -8.38 12.64 -10.68
C MET A 54 -9.37 13.78 -10.47
N VAL A 55 -10.38 13.57 -9.63
CA VAL A 55 -11.38 14.58 -9.25
C VAL A 55 -11.21 14.90 -7.77
N LEU A 56 -10.82 16.14 -7.46
CA LEU A 56 -10.67 16.64 -6.10
C LEU A 56 -11.92 17.40 -5.71
N ARG A 57 -12.50 17.12 -4.54
CA ARG A 57 -13.67 17.83 -3.99
C ARG A 57 -13.34 18.43 -2.65
N ASN A 58 -13.64 19.71 -2.48
CA ASN A 58 -13.53 20.37 -1.17
C ASN A 58 -14.80 20.09 -0.32
N ALA A 59 -14.79 20.58 0.93
CA ALA A 59 -15.91 20.37 1.87
C ALA A 59 -17.24 21.02 1.43
N GLN A 60 -17.19 21.95 0.47
CA GLN A 60 -18.36 22.63 -0.12
C GLN A 60 -18.84 21.94 -1.42
N GLY A 61 -18.18 20.84 -1.84
CA GLY A 61 -18.52 20.10 -3.04
C GLY A 61 -17.98 20.72 -4.34
N GLN A 62 -17.14 21.77 -4.26
CA GLN A 62 -16.49 22.32 -5.46
C GLN A 62 -15.43 21.36 -5.96
N GLU A 63 -15.38 21.17 -7.27
CA GLU A 63 -14.50 20.20 -7.93
C GLU A 63 -13.37 20.88 -8.70
N ALA A 64 -12.22 20.17 -8.69
CA ALA A 64 -11.11 20.41 -9.59
C ALA A 64 -10.67 19.08 -10.19
N THR A 65 -10.35 19.07 -11.48
CA THR A 65 -9.95 17.83 -12.19
C THR A 65 -8.51 17.89 -12.65
N ARG A 66 -7.87 16.74 -12.73
CA ARG A 66 -6.52 16.56 -13.26
C ARG A 66 -6.47 15.29 -14.10
N LYS A 67 -5.77 15.35 -15.22
CA LYS A 67 -5.46 14.16 -16.02
C LYS A 67 -4.04 13.70 -15.71
N LEU A 68 -3.89 12.40 -15.49
CA LEU A 68 -2.62 11.76 -15.18
C LEU A 68 -2.37 10.63 -16.17
N ASN A 69 -1.12 10.45 -16.53
CA ASN A 69 -0.63 9.21 -17.11
C ASN A 69 0.19 8.47 -16.04
N VAL A 70 -0.09 7.19 -15.86
CA VAL A 70 0.58 6.33 -14.88
C VAL A 70 1.19 5.14 -15.59
N LYS A 71 2.51 4.99 -15.43
CA LYS A 71 3.27 3.83 -15.86
C LYS A 71 3.62 3.02 -14.62
N SER A 72 3.45 1.72 -14.68
CA SER A 72 3.77 0.82 -13.58
C SER A 72 4.52 -0.40 -14.08
N MET A 73 5.44 -0.89 -13.27
CA MET A 73 6.23 -2.08 -13.56
C MET A 73 6.35 -2.94 -12.30
N GLU A 74 5.96 -4.20 -12.45
CA GLU A 74 6.14 -5.22 -11.42
C GLU A 74 7.61 -5.66 -11.40
N LEU A 75 8.16 -5.82 -10.19
CA LEU A 75 9.45 -6.46 -9.99
C LEU A 75 9.26 -7.82 -9.31
N THR A 76 10.03 -8.80 -9.72
CA THR A 76 9.92 -10.17 -9.21
C THR A 76 10.49 -10.30 -7.80
N ASP A 77 11.61 -9.61 -7.54
CA ASP A 77 12.42 -9.77 -6.34
C ASP A 77 12.27 -8.62 -5.33
N ASP A 78 11.47 -7.61 -5.64
CA ASP A 78 11.25 -6.44 -4.80
C ASP A 78 9.84 -5.87 -5.04
N GLY A 79 9.55 -4.72 -4.45
CA GLY A 79 8.30 -3.98 -4.69
C GLY A 79 8.30 -3.25 -6.03
N ASP A 80 7.12 -2.84 -6.48
CA ASP A 80 6.90 -2.31 -7.82
C ASP A 80 7.43 -0.88 -8.00
N LYS A 81 7.65 -0.50 -9.27
CA LYS A 81 7.96 0.87 -9.68
C LYS A 81 6.74 1.53 -10.31
N ALA A 82 6.53 2.81 -10.01
CA ALA A 82 5.48 3.60 -10.65
C ALA A 82 5.94 5.01 -10.98
N LEU A 83 5.56 5.49 -12.16
CA LEU A 83 5.78 6.85 -12.64
C LEU A 83 4.44 7.49 -12.96
N THR A 84 4.06 8.55 -12.24
CA THR A 84 2.85 9.33 -12.50
C THR A 84 3.21 10.69 -13.07
N VAL A 85 2.62 11.07 -14.20
CA VAL A 85 2.84 12.36 -14.85
C VAL A 85 1.51 13.09 -15.00
N PHE A 86 1.44 14.31 -14.47
CA PHE A 86 0.27 15.17 -14.60
C PHE A 86 0.23 15.81 -15.99
N GLN A 87 -0.85 15.58 -16.74
CA GLN A 87 -1.06 16.09 -18.10
C GLN A 87 -1.84 17.40 -18.12
N SER A 88 -2.75 17.60 -17.17
CA SER A 88 -3.56 18.81 -17.00
C SER A 88 -4.02 18.97 -15.57
N PRO A 89 -4.46 20.17 -15.15
CA PRO A 89 -4.43 21.46 -15.83
C PRO A 89 -3.02 22.08 -15.87
N ARG A 90 -2.92 23.29 -16.43
CA ARG A 90 -1.63 23.96 -16.69
C ARG A 90 -0.75 24.19 -15.46
N ASP A 91 -1.34 24.42 -14.30
CA ASP A 91 -0.65 24.67 -13.02
C ASP A 91 0.09 23.44 -12.48
N VAL A 92 -0.37 22.23 -12.79
CA VAL A 92 0.28 20.98 -12.38
C VAL A 92 0.89 20.21 -13.55
N LYS A 93 0.62 20.62 -14.80
CA LYS A 93 1.13 19.92 -16.00
C LYS A 93 2.65 19.75 -15.96
N GLY A 94 3.11 18.51 -16.23
CA GLY A 94 4.52 18.13 -16.21
C GLY A 94 5.05 17.85 -14.78
N THR A 95 4.23 17.99 -13.73
CA THR A 95 4.59 17.41 -12.44
C THR A 95 4.72 15.90 -12.64
N ALA A 96 5.87 15.34 -12.22
CA ALA A 96 6.13 13.91 -12.35
C ALA A 96 6.52 13.34 -10.99
N PHE A 97 5.91 12.23 -10.63
CA PHE A 97 6.16 11.52 -9.37
C PHE A 97 6.63 10.10 -9.69
N LEU A 98 7.76 9.73 -9.12
CA LEU A 98 8.36 8.40 -9.23
C LEU A 98 8.36 7.74 -7.87
N SER A 99 7.87 6.51 -7.80
CA SER A 99 7.85 5.69 -6.60
C SER A 99 8.52 4.35 -6.88
N PHE A 100 9.42 3.95 -5.99
CA PHE A 100 9.96 2.60 -5.89
C PHE A 100 9.49 2.04 -4.55
N SER A 101 8.63 1.04 -4.61
CA SER A 101 8.25 0.27 -3.43
C SER A 101 9.36 -0.74 -3.15
N HIS A 102 9.54 -1.10 -1.89
CA HIS A 102 10.48 -2.13 -1.47
C HIS A 102 9.79 -3.07 -0.49
N VAL A 103 10.09 -4.35 -0.54
CA VAL A 103 9.48 -5.35 0.34
C VAL A 103 9.91 -5.13 1.80
N PHE A 104 11.22 -4.97 2.04
CA PHE A 104 11.79 -4.87 3.38
C PHE A 104 12.30 -3.46 3.71
N ASP A 105 12.78 -2.73 2.72
CA ASP A 105 13.35 -1.41 2.90
C ASP A 105 12.29 -0.30 2.83
N ALA A 106 12.69 0.90 3.22
CA ALA A 106 11.84 2.08 3.10
C ALA A 106 11.68 2.48 1.62
N ASP A 107 10.44 2.63 1.16
CA ASP A 107 10.15 3.09 -0.21
C ASP A 107 10.93 4.34 -0.56
N GLU A 108 11.27 4.46 -1.82
CA GLU A 108 11.92 5.64 -2.36
C GLU A 108 10.96 6.41 -3.28
N GLN A 109 10.85 7.71 -3.04
CA GLN A 109 9.92 8.55 -3.79
C GLN A 109 10.57 9.87 -4.18
N TRP A 110 10.33 10.31 -5.42
CA TRP A 110 10.80 11.60 -5.94
C TRP A 110 9.66 12.31 -6.67
N ILE A 111 9.65 13.63 -6.56
CA ILE A 111 8.74 14.47 -7.29
C ILE A 111 9.51 15.55 -8.05
N PHE A 112 9.20 15.70 -9.33
CA PHE A 112 9.61 16.85 -10.14
C PHE A 112 8.49 17.89 -10.15
N LEU A 113 8.85 19.11 -9.80
CA LEU A 113 7.94 20.26 -9.81
C LEU A 113 8.40 21.24 -10.90
N PRO A 114 7.67 21.36 -12.02
CA PRO A 114 8.05 22.21 -13.16
C PRO A 114 8.25 23.67 -12.77
N ALA A 115 7.38 24.21 -11.91
CA ALA A 115 7.49 25.59 -11.41
C ALA A 115 8.83 25.87 -10.69
N LEU A 116 9.41 24.86 -10.04
CA LEU A 116 10.68 24.94 -9.34
C LEU A 116 11.86 24.42 -10.18
N LYS A 117 11.59 23.79 -11.32
CA LYS A 117 12.56 23.08 -12.18
C LYS A 117 13.46 22.12 -11.40
N ARG A 118 12.94 21.50 -10.35
CA ARG A 118 13.70 20.66 -9.42
C ARG A 118 13.03 19.33 -9.16
N VAL A 119 13.86 18.28 -9.12
CA VAL A 119 13.50 16.97 -8.54
C VAL A 119 13.78 17.04 -7.04
N LYS A 120 12.82 16.62 -6.23
CA LYS A 120 12.97 16.50 -4.77
C LYS A 120 12.69 15.06 -4.37
N ARG A 121 13.52 14.50 -3.50
CA ARG A 121 13.20 13.25 -2.80
C ARG A 121 12.17 13.54 -1.71
N ILE A 122 11.15 12.71 -1.63
CA ILE A 122 10.19 12.74 -0.52
C ILE A 122 10.85 12.01 0.65
N ALA A 123 11.20 12.75 1.70
CA ALA A 123 11.77 12.14 2.91
C ALA A 123 10.72 11.24 3.59
N SER A 124 11.12 10.13 4.21
CA SER A 124 10.21 9.18 4.84
C SER A 124 9.23 9.82 5.81
N LYS A 125 9.68 10.79 6.62
CA LYS A 125 8.82 11.55 7.55
C LYS A 125 7.75 12.42 6.88
N ASN A 126 7.81 12.62 5.55
CA ASN A 126 6.86 13.42 4.79
C ASN A 126 5.91 12.57 3.95
N LYS A 127 6.03 11.23 3.97
CA LYS A 127 5.21 10.33 3.16
C LYS A 127 3.73 10.31 3.58
N SER A 128 3.45 10.65 4.83
CA SER A 128 2.07 10.85 5.33
C SER A 128 1.42 12.15 4.85
N GLY A 129 2.17 13.04 4.18
CA GLY A 129 1.63 14.26 3.59
C GLY A 129 0.77 14.01 2.35
N PRO A 130 -0.07 14.98 1.96
CA PRO A 130 -1.01 14.83 0.85
C PRO A 130 -0.28 14.76 -0.51
N PHE A 131 -0.64 13.77 -1.33
CA PHE A 131 -0.13 13.61 -2.69
C PHE A 131 -0.69 14.72 -3.60
N VAL A 132 0.15 15.71 -3.90
CA VAL A 132 -0.17 16.86 -4.78
C VAL A 132 -1.53 17.51 -4.43
N GLY A 133 -1.83 17.62 -3.13
CA GLY A 133 -3.06 18.26 -2.62
C GLY A 133 -4.34 17.43 -2.74
N SER A 134 -4.23 16.12 -3.00
CA SER A 134 -5.32 15.15 -2.93
C SER A 134 -5.51 14.60 -1.51
N GLU A 135 -6.58 13.83 -1.29
CA GLU A 135 -6.79 13.11 -0.02
C GLU A 135 -5.99 11.80 0.05
N PHE A 136 -5.33 11.39 -1.03
CA PHE A 136 -4.29 10.35 -0.98
C PHE A 136 -3.01 10.93 -0.37
N ALA A 137 -2.33 10.17 0.47
CA ALA A 137 -0.99 10.50 0.95
C ALA A 137 0.08 9.94 -0.01
N PHE A 138 1.33 10.41 0.10
CA PHE A 138 2.42 9.81 -0.66
C PHE A 138 2.62 8.32 -0.33
N GLU A 139 2.37 7.90 0.92
CA GLU A 139 2.43 6.49 1.31
C GLU A 139 1.32 5.64 0.70
N ASP A 140 0.18 6.22 0.30
CA ASP A 140 -0.90 5.51 -0.41
C ASP A 140 -0.57 5.27 -1.90
N MET A 141 0.50 5.87 -2.42
CA MET A 141 0.93 5.78 -3.82
C MET A 141 2.05 4.75 -4.03
N THR A 142 2.18 3.80 -3.12
CA THR A 142 3.12 2.66 -3.22
C THR A 142 2.37 1.35 -3.41
N SER A 143 3.04 0.32 -3.93
CA SER A 143 2.46 -1.01 -3.99
C SER A 143 2.27 -1.61 -2.59
N PHE A 144 1.28 -2.48 -2.49
CA PHE A 144 1.05 -3.25 -1.27
C PHE A 144 2.10 -4.35 -1.14
N GLU A 145 2.83 -4.34 0.00
CA GLU A 145 3.77 -5.39 0.37
C GLU A 145 3.35 -6.02 1.70
N VAL A 146 3.29 -7.35 1.73
CA VAL A 146 2.79 -8.11 2.88
C VAL A 146 3.64 -7.85 4.13
N GLU A 147 4.95 -7.79 3.95
CA GLU A 147 5.96 -7.66 4.99
C GLU A 147 5.93 -6.31 5.72
N LYS A 148 5.25 -5.32 5.12
CA LYS A 148 5.12 -3.97 5.70
C LYS A 148 4.05 -3.83 6.76
N PHE A 149 3.30 -4.90 7.03
CA PHE A 149 2.19 -4.85 7.99
C PHE A 149 2.18 -6.08 8.89
N SER A 150 1.69 -5.91 10.09
CA SER A 150 1.16 -7.01 10.90
C SER A 150 -0.35 -7.10 10.70
N TYR A 151 -0.90 -8.30 10.79
CA TYR A 151 -2.28 -8.59 10.43
C TYR A 151 -3.05 -9.20 11.58
N THR A 152 -4.34 -8.88 11.65
CA THR A 152 -5.31 -9.59 12.49
C THR A 152 -6.60 -9.76 11.70
N TYR A 153 -7.05 -11.01 11.53
CA TYR A 153 -8.38 -11.28 11.02
C TYR A 153 -9.41 -11.00 12.12
N VAL A 154 -10.36 -10.10 11.86
CA VAL A 154 -11.36 -9.67 12.86
C VAL A 154 -12.77 -10.20 12.60
N GLY A 155 -13.00 -10.82 11.45
CA GLY A 155 -14.29 -11.43 11.13
C GLY A 155 -14.66 -11.33 9.67
N ASP A 156 -15.90 -11.64 9.37
CA ASP A 156 -16.51 -11.54 8.04
C ASP A 156 -17.60 -10.49 8.03
N GLU A 157 -17.68 -9.72 6.96
CA GLU A 157 -18.76 -8.76 6.70
C GLU A 157 -19.22 -8.86 5.24
N THR A 158 -20.40 -8.33 4.94
CA THR A 158 -20.88 -8.22 3.56
C THR A 158 -20.87 -6.76 3.14
N ILE A 159 -20.19 -6.45 2.02
CA ILE A 159 -20.18 -5.12 1.41
C ILE A 159 -20.70 -5.22 -0.02
N ASN A 160 -21.72 -4.42 -0.35
CA ASN A 160 -22.34 -4.39 -1.68
C ASN A 160 -22.75 -5.77 -2.23
N GLY A 161 -23.16 -6.69 -1.34
CA GLY A 161 -23.54 -8.06 -1.70
C GLY A 161 -22.37 -9.06 -1.76
N GLU A 162 -21.13 -8.62 -1.63
CA GLU A 162 -19.95 -9.46 -1.62
C GLU A 162 -19.56 -9.85 -0.18
N ALA A 163 -19.37 -11.15 0.07
CA ALA A 163 -18.86 -11.64 1.34
C ALA A 163 -17.36 -11.35 1.45
N CYS A 164 -16.96 -10.63 2.47
CA CYS A 164 -15.59 -10.16 2.67
C CYS A 164 -14.98 -10.73 3.96
N PHE A 165 -13.70 -11.02 3.90
CA PHE A 165 -12.83 -11.03 5.08
C PHE A 165 -12.61 -9.60 5.56
N VAL A 166 -12.54 -9.39 6.86
CA VAL A 166 -12.16 -8.12 7.47
C VAL A 166 -10.84 -8.28 8.18
N LEU A 167 -9.84 -7.52 7.75
CA LEU A 167 -8.51 -7.50 8.34
C LEU A 167 -8.23 -6.16 9.00
N GLU A 168 -7.63 -6.20 10.17
CA GLU A 168 -6.86 -5.08 10.71
C GLU A 168 -5.39 -5.29 10.33
N GLN A 169 -4.79 -4.28 9.68
CA GLN A 169 -3.37 -4.28 9.33
C GLN A 169 -2.69 -3.05 9.91
N THR A 170 -1.62 -3.28 10.68
CA THR A 170 -0.85 -2.24 11.36
C THR A 170 0.47 -2.03 10.63
N PRO A 171 0.78 -0.81 10.14
CA PRO A 171 2.05 -0.52 9.49
C PRO A 171 3.24 -0.84 10.40
N GLN A 172 4.24 -1.55 9.86
CA GLN A 172 5.49 -1.92 10.54
C GLN A 172 6.68 -1.06 10.08
N TYR A 173 6.44 -0.07 9.22
CA TYR A 173 7.45 0.88 8.74
C TYR A 173 7.35 2.22 9.47
N ASP A 174 8.50 2.90 9.56
CA ASP A 174 8.61 4.20 10.22
C ASP A 174 7.82 5.30 9.50
N TYR A 175 7.31 6.25 10.28
CA TYR A 175 6.68 7.48 9.82
C TYR A 175 5.40 7.30 9.01
N SER A 176 4.72 6.15 9.07
CA SER A 176 3.36 6.05 8.54
C SER A 176 2.46 7.12 9.18
N GLY A 177 1.54 7.69 8.42
CA GLY A 177 0.49 8.57 8.94
C GLY A 177 -0.59 7.83 9.72
N TYR A 178 -0.61 6.50 9.62
CA TYR A 178 -1.65 5.65 10.18
C TYR A 178 -1.16 4.82 11.35
N THR A 179 -2.05 4.57 12.30
CA THR A 179 -1.85 3.58 13.36
C THR A 179 -2.43 2.23 12.97
N LEU A 180 -3.47 2.24 12.14
CA LEU A 180 -4.23 1.06 11.74
C LEU A 180 -4.89 1.31 10.39
N GLN A 181 -5.04 0.26 9.60
CA GLN A 181 -5.93 0.20 8.45
C GLN A 181 -6.87 -0.99 8.63
N LYS A 182 -8.18 -0.79 8.48
CA LYS A 182 -9.16 -1.88 8.46
C LYS A 182 -9.57 -2.12 7.01
N VAL A 183 -9.40 -3.35 6.53
CA VAL A 183 -9.48 -3.69 5.10
C VAL A 183 -10.53 -4.77 4.88
N TRP A 184 -11.42 -4.56 3.91
CA TRP A 184 -12.44 -5.51 3.47
C TRP A 184 -12.02 -6.12 2.14
N ILE A 185 -11.83 -7.44 2.12
CA ILE A 185 -11.31 -8.22 0.99
C ILE A 185 -12.34 -9.28 0.64
N ASP A 186 -12.88 -9.29 -0.59
CA ASP A 186 -13.85 -10.30 -0.97
C ASP A 186 -13.24 -11.71 -0.99
N LYS A 187 -14.07 -12.69 -0.62
CA LYS A 187 -13.66 -14.08 -0.51
C LYS A 187 -13.52 -14.80 -1.85
N SER A 188 -14.15 -14.26 -2.89
CA SER A 188 -14.19 -14.89 -4.22
C SER A 188 -12.91 -14.61 -5.01
N HIS A 189 -12.48 -13.37 -5.07
CA HIS A 189 -11.36 -12.91 -5.90
C HIS A 189 -10.24 -12.22 -5.13
N TYR A 190 -10.39 -12.04 -3.80
CA TYR A 190 -9.44 -11.32 -2.93
C TYR A 190 -9.25 -9.85 -3.33
N ARG A 191 -10.29 -9.21 -3.92
CA ARG A 191 -10.29 -7.78 -4.21
C ARG A 191 -10.59 -6.97 -2.96
N VAL A 192 -9.96 -5.81 -2.84
CA VAL A 192 -10.24 -4.87 -1.74
C VAL A 192 -11.42 -4.00 -2.11
N HIS A 193 -12.47 -4.01 -1.31
CA HIS A 193 -13.65 -3.16 -1.54
C HIS A 193 -13.61 -1.87 -0.74
N LYS A 194 -13.00 -1.91 0.46
CA LYS A 194 -12.96 -0.77 1.36
C LYS A 194 -11.70 -0.81 2.23
N VAL A 195 -11.15 0.37 2.53
CA VAL A 195 -10.11 0.55 3.55
C VAL A 195 -10.48 1.74 4.42
N GLU A 196 -10.46 1.56 5.73
CA GLU A 196 -10.56 2.62 6.73
C GLU A 196 -9.17 2.90 7.29
N PHE A 197 -8.77 4.17 7.30
CA PHE A 197 -7.45 4.60 7.79
C PHE A 197 -7.62 5.35 9.10
N TYR A 198 -6.90 4.94 10.13
CA TYR A 198 -6.93 5.55 11.46
C TYR A 198 -5.67 6.36 11.70
N ASP A 199 -5.83 7.60 12.15
CA ASP A 199 -4.75 8.55 12.36
C ASP A 199 -3.89 8.22 13.60
N LYS A 200 -2.88 9.05 13.87
CA LYS A 200 -1.98 8.86 15.03
C LYS A 200 -2.65 8.99 16.40
N LYS A 201 -3.90 9.45 16.44
CA LYS A 201 -4.72 9.50 17.67
C LYS A 201 -5.68 8.31 17.76
N GLY A 202 -5.65 7.39 16.78
CA GLY A 202 -6.57 6.27 16.68
C GLY A 202 -7.98 6.65 16.23
N ALA A 203 -8.17 7.86 15.67
CA ALA A 203 -9.45 8.30 15.14
C ALA A 203 -9.53 7.97 13.63
N LEU A 204 -10.74 7.62 13.15
CA LEU A 204 -10.98 7.43 11.73
C LEU A 204 -10.66 8.74 10.98
N LEU A 205 -9.69 8.67 10.08
CA LEU A 205 -9.21 9.79 9.29
C LEU A 205 -9.91 9.85 7.93
N LYS A 206 -9.85 8.73 7.20
CA LYS A 206 -10.37 8.64 5.84
C LYS A 206 -10.79 7.23 5.48
N VAL A 207 -11.62 7.13 4.45
CA VAL A 207 -12.13 5.87 3.90
C VAL A 207 -11.83 5.85 2.41
N LEU A 208 -11.26 4.75 1.94
CA LEU A 208 -11.10 4.43 0.52
C LEU A 208 -12.13 3.38 0.14
N GLU A 209 -12.90 3.64 -0.90
CA GLU A 209 -13.78 2.67 -1.55
C GLU A 209 -13.27 2.37 -2.95
N LEU A 210 -13.18 1.08 -3.30
CA LEU A 210 -12.72 0.58 -4.59
C LEU A 210 -13.91 -0.07 -5.29
N LYS A 211 -14.25 0.46 -6.48
CA LYS A 211 -15.51 0.16 -7.19
C LYS A 211 -15.27 -0.15 -8.66
N ASP A 212 -16.29 -0.70 -9.28
CA ASP A 212 -16.36 -0.92 -10.73
C ASP A 212 -15.15 -1.74 -11.23
N TYR A 213 -14.95 -2.91 -10.60
CA TYR A 213 -13.81 -3.78 -10.94
C TYR A 213 -13.96 -4.38 -12.34
N GLU A 214 -12.88 -4.30 -13.13
CA GLU A 214 -12.74 -4.97 -14.41
C GLU A 214 -11.64 -6.04 -14.35
N LEU A 215 -11.86 -7.13 -15.11
CA LEU A 215 -10.92 -8.25 -15.23
C LEU A 215 -10.04 -8.07 -16.46
N TYR A 216 -8.73 -8.02 -16.25
CA TYR A 216 -7.71 -7.92 -17.30
C TYR A 216 -6.92 -9.22 -17.41
N LYS A 217 -6.53 -9.59 -18.64
CA LYS A 217 -5.73 -10.79 -18.93
C LYS A 217 -6.32 -12.06 -18.29
N GLU A 218 -7.65 -12.11 -18.15
CA GLU A 218 -8.40 -13.21 -17.50
C GLU A 218 -7.96 -13.53 -16.05
N LYS A 219 -7.17 -12.66 -15.42
CA LYS A 219 -6.59 -12.89 -14.09
C LYS A 219 -6.62 -11.67 -13.19
N TYR A 220 -6.27 -10.49 -13.68
CA TYR A 220 -6.02 -9.33 -12.83
C TYR A 220 -7.23 -8.44 -12.70
N TRP A 221 -7.78 -8.32 -11.51
CA TRP A 221 -8.86 -7.40 -11.22
C TRP A 221 -8.32 -6.02 -10.92
N ARG A 222 -8.83 -4.98 -11.58
CA ARG A 222 -8.47 -3.58 -11.33
C ARG A 222 -9.71 -2.74 -11.08
N PRO A 223 -9.74 -1.94 -10.00
CA PRO A 223 -10.84 -1.01 -9.77
C PRO A 223 -10.77 0.11 -10.80
N ILE A 224 -11.89 0.40 -11.46
CA ILE A 224 -12.00 1.55 -12.35
C ILE A 224 -12.15 2.83 -11.55
N ARG A 225 -12.70 2.73 -10.33
CA ARG A 225 -12.91 3.88 -9.46
C ARG A 225 -12.36 3.63 -8.07
N SER A 226 -11.48 4.55 -7.62
CA SER A 226 -10.95 4.60 -6.25
C SER A 226 -11.38 5.92 -5.62
N GLU A 227 -12.21 5.88 -4.57
CA GLU A 227 -12.79 7.07 -3.93
C GLU A 227 -12.29 7.21 -2.50
N MET A 228 -11.41 8.18 -2.26
CA MET A 228 -10.88 8.51 -0.93
C MET A 228 -11.68 9.66 -0.33
N THR A 229 -12.33 9.44 0.79
CA THR A 229 -13.08 10.45 1.54
C THR A 229 -12.44 10.68 2.90
N ASN A 230 -12.01 11.89 3.18
CA ASN A 230 -11.52 12.31 4.48
C ASN A 230 -12.71 12.71 5.37
N VAL A 231 -13.00 11.90 6.37
CA VAL A 231 -14.18 12.09 7.23
C VAL A 231 -14.04 13.26 8.18
N GLN A 232 -12.80 13.66 8.52
CA GLN A 232 -12.52 14.77 9.42
C GLN A 232 -12.62 16.13 8.71
N THR A 233 -12.17 16.21 7.45
CA THR A 233 -12.19 17.46 6.66
C THR A 233 -13.37 17.56 5.70
N ARG A 234 -14.09 16.45 5.45
CA ARG A 234 -15.18 16.33 4.47
C ARG A 234 -14.73 16.61 3.02
N LYS A 235 -13.45 16.44 2.74
CA LYS A 235 -12.90 16.50 1.39
C LYS A 235 -12.82 15.10 0.80
N SER A 236 -12.83 15.01 -0.52
CA SER A 236 -12.63 13.71 -1.19
C SER A 236 -11.77 13.84 -2.45
N THR A 237 -11.24 12.71 -2.88
CA THR A 237 -10.55 12.59 -4.17
C THR A 237 -10.96 11.27 -4.80
N SER A 238 -11.43 11.34 -6.05
CA SER A 238 -11.69 10.15 -6.86
C SER A 238 -10.59 9.99 -7.91
N LEU A 239 -10.06 8.79 -8.06
CA LEU A 239 -9.24 8.37 -9.19
C LEU A 239 -10.12 7.48 -10.08
N ILE A 240 -10.28 7.89 -11.33
CA ILE A 240 -11.11 7.18 -12.32
C ILE A 240 -10.18 6.76 -13.45
N THR A 241 -10.03 5.46 -13.67
CA THR A 241 -9.26 4.89 -14.77
C THR A 241 -10.03 5.06 -16.06
N GLU A 242 -9.54 5.91 -16.98
CA GLU A 242 -10.15 6.14 -18.32
C GLU A 242 -9.65 5.09 -19.32
N SER A 243 -8.38 4.65 -19.17
CA SER A 243 -7.81 3.53 -19.94
C SER A 243 -6.75 2.80 -19.11
N LEU A 244 -6.60 1.49 -19.37
CA LEU A 244 -5.54 0.66 -18.76
C LEU A 244 -5.10 -0.40 -19.76
N ILE A 245 -3.80 -0.45 -20.07
CA ILE A 245 -3.18 -1.38 -20.99
C ILE A 245 -2.03 -2.07 -20.28
N PHE A 246 -1.99 -3.40 -20.37
CA PHE A 246 -0.89 -4.22 -19.86
C PHE A 246 0.08 -4.62 -20.98
N ASP A 247 1.26 -5.09 -20.60
CA ASP A 247 2.32 -5.56 -21.50
C ASP A 247 2.70 -4.51 -22.56
N THR A 248 2.89 -3.29 -22.11
CA THR A 248 3.40 -2.20 -22.94
C THR A 248 4.94 -2.30 -23.06
N ASP A 249 5.55 -1.52 -23.97
CA ASP A 249 7.00 -1.55 -24.21
C ASP A 249 7.83 -0.86 -23.10
N LEU A 250 7.36 -0.92 -21.83
CA LEU A 250 8.07 -0.32 -20.68
C LEU A 250 9.28 -1.16 -20.29
N SER A 251 10.34 -0.44 -19.94
CA SER A 251 11.58 -0.99 -19.41
C SER A 251 11.98 -0.29 -18.12
N GLU A 252 12.94 -0.83 -17.38
CA GLU A 252 13.45 -0.19 -16.16
C GLU A 252 13.98 1.23 -16.39
N SER A 253 14.46 1.54 -17.59
CA SER A 253 14.96 2.88 -17.96
C SER A 253 13.86 3.95 -17.97
N ASP A 254 12.59 3.57 -18.07
CA ASP A 254 11.45 4.49 -17.98
C ASP A 254 11.25 5.02 -16.55
N PHE A 255 11.79 4.31 -15.56
CA PHE A 255 11.65 4.60 -14.14
C PHE A 255 12.95 5.19 -13.55
N ASP A 256 13.60 6.12 -14.26
CA ASP A 256 14.83 6.75 -13.80
C ASP A 256 14.57 8.13 -13.20
N LYS A 257 15.02 8.35 -11.95
CA LYS A 257 14.92 9.64 -11.26
C LYS A 257 15.60 10.80 -12.00
N ASN A 258 16.63 10.51 -12.81
CA ASN A 258 17.31 11.54 -13.58
C ASN A 258 16.51 11.97 -14.82
N SER A 259 15.60 11.11 -15.28
CA SER A 259 14.70 11.38 -16.43
C SER A 259 13.42 12.12 -16.05
N LEU A 260 13.07 12.22 -14.75
CA LEU A 260 11.85 12.87 -14.26
C LEU A 260 11.59 14.27 -14.83
N LYS A 261 12.66 15.05 -15.07
CA LYS A 261 12.54 16.40 -15.70
C LYS A 261 12.03 16.36 -17.15
N ARG A 262 12.11 15.20 -17.81
CA ARG A 262 11.74 14.97 -19.20
C ARG A 262 10.51 14.11 -19.34
N ALA A 263 9.98 13.58 -18.23
CA ALA A 263 8.77 12.76 -18.21
C ALA A 263 7.58 13.61 -18.75
N ARG A 264 6.85 13.07 -19.74
CA ARG A 264 5.74 13.74 -20.42
C ARG A 264 4.58 12.79 -20.61
#